data_7cbad717600444985c83fecdfd41e2f4
#
_entry.id   7cbad717600444985c83fecdfd41e2f4
#
_cell.length_a   1.000
_cell.length_b   1.000
_cell.length_c   1.000
_cell.angle_alpha   90.00
_cell.angle_beta   90.00
_cell.angle_gamma   90.00
#
_symmetry.space_group_name_H-M   'P 1'
#
loop_
_entity.id
_entity.type
_entity.pdbx_description
1 polymer ?
#
loop_
_entity_poly.entity_id
_entity_poly.type
_entity_poly.pdbx_seq_one_letter_code
_entity_poly.pdbx_strand_id
1 'polypeptide(L)'
;YSDVLTLKGIGEYTAAAICSFAWKLPYAVVDGNVYRVLARIFGIDTPIDSNAGKKVFSGLAAELLDRRHPDLYNQAIMDFGAIQCTPKVPVCLYCPLRENCVALASGQVEKLPVKAGKAVVKPRYFNYLHIHCRGVNLLARREAKDIWQNLYEYPLIETGQETELEVLQQTPAYLELMQEAGEIQILRSFIMPKHVLSHRIIYARFYEIEVERFSPAMQRFLQVPEEELEQYAVSRLIALYREK
;
A
#
# COMPACT_ATOMS: atom_id res chain seq x y z
N TYR A 1 -15.99 20.37 -7.02
CA TYR A 1 -15.46 19.48 -5.97
C TYR A 1 -16.37 18.29 -5.73
N SER A 2 -17.65 18.54 -5.50
CA SER A 2 -18.66 17.48 -5.31
C SER A 2 -18.66 16.48 -6.46
N ASP A 3 -18.60 16.94 -7.70
CA ASP A 3 -18.59 16.10 -8.88
C ASP A 3 -17.32 15.25 -8.97
N VAL A 4 -16.18 15.83 -8.57
CA VAL A 4 -14.91 15.10 -8.52
C VAL A 4 -14.93 13.98 -7.47
N LEU A 5 -15.60 14.22 -6.32
CA LEU A 5 -15.78 13.20 -5.28
C LEU A 5 -16.66 12.02 -5.72
N THR A 6 -17.52 12.17 -6.73
CA THR A 6 -18.32 11.05 -7.24
C THR A 6 -17.49 10.06 -8.05
N LEU A 7 -16.30 10.46 -8.51
CA LEU A 7 -15.43 9.62 -9.30
C LEU A 7 -14.88 8.46 -8.46
N LYS A 8 -14.91 7.26 -9.03
CA LYS A 8 -14.49 6.05 -8.34
C LYS A 8 -12.99 6.10 -7.99
N GLY A 9 -12.66 5.90 -6.73
CA GLY A 9 -11.27 5.94 -6.24
C GLY A 9 -10.77 7.35 -5.85
N ILE A 10 -11.58 8.38 -5.98
CA ILE A 10 -11.24 9.75 -5.57
C ILE A 10 -11.77 10.00 -4.15
N GLY A 11 -10.86 10.29 -3.22
CA GLY A 11 -11.19 10.75 -1.87
C GLY A 11 -11.06 12.26 -1.72
N GLU A 12 -11.40 12.77 -0.52
CA GLU A 12 -11.38 14.22 -0.19
C GLU A 12 -10.05 14.89 -0.51
N TYR A 13 -8.94 14.24 -0.13
CA TYR A 13 -7.59 14.73 -0.45
C TYR A 13 -7.36 14.88 -1.96
N THR A 14 -7.65 13.82 -2.72
CA THR A 14 -7.43 13.83 -4.18
C THR A 14 -8.35 14.82 -4.88
N ALA A 15 -9.61 14.92 -4.44
CA ALA A 15 -10.55 15.88 -4.99
C ALA A 15 -10.09 17.33 -4.72
N ALA A 16 -9.63 17.65 -3.51
CA ALA A 16 -9.10 18.96 -3.17
C ALA A 16 -7.85 19.28 -4.00
N ALA A 17 -6.94 18.33 -4.16
CA ALA A 17 -5.73 18.48 -4.98
C ALA A 17 -6.07 18.76 -6.44
N ILE A 18 -6.93 17.95 -7.06
CA ILE A 18 -7.37 18.15 -8.43
C ILE A 18 -8.03 19.54 -8.59
N CYS A 19 -8.95 19.90 -7.72
CA CYS A 19 -9.66 21.17 -7.79
C CYS A 19 -8.72 22.37 -7.62
N SER A 20 -7.76 22.32 -6.70
CA SER A 20 -6.86 23.44 -6.44
C SER A 20 -5.76 23.55 -7.50
N PHE A 21 -5.13 22.45 -7.90
CA PHE A 21 -4.01 22.50 -8.85
C PHE A 21 -4.47 22.71 -10.30
N ALA A 22 -5.52 22.02 -10.74
CA ALA A 22 -5.96 22.11 -12.12
C ALA A 22 -6.87 23.32 -12.37
N TRP A 23 -7.76 23.66 -11.45
CA TRP A 23 -8.76 24.71 -11.63
C TRP A 23 -8.63 25.90 -10.68
N LYS A 24 -7.60 25.91 -9.83
CA LYS A 24 -7.33 26.98 -8.86
C LYS A 24 -8.53 27.29 -7.95
N LEU A 25 -9.32 26.27 -7.67
CA LEU A 25 -10.45 26.40 -6.76
C LEU A 25 -9.95 26.37 -5.30
N PRO A 26 -10.58 27.14 -4.38
CA PRO A 26 -10.09 27.35 -3.04
C PRO A 26 -10.40 26.15 -2.11
N TYR A 27 -9.83 25.01 -2.42
CA TYR A 27 -9.89 23.80 -1.58
C TYR A 27 -8.52 23.52 -0.97
N ALA A 28 -8.49 23.40 0.36
CA ALA A 28 -7.28 23.06 1.09
C ALA A 28 -6.97 21.58 0.97
N VAL A 29 -5.72 21.26 0.67
CA VAL A 29 -5.20 19.89 0.63
C VAL A 29 -4.64 19.53 2.01
N VAL A 30 -5.09 18.41 2.59
CA VAL A 30 -4.64 17.95 3.90
C VAL A 30 -4.11 16.53 3.79
N ASP A 31 -2.82 16.40 3.57
CA ASP A 31 -2.08 15.15 3.56
C ASP A 31 -1.33 14.91 4.88
N GLY A 32 -0.56 13.83 4.97
CA GLY A 32 0.27 13.53 6.14
C GLY A 32 1.31 14.61 6.47
N ASN A 33 1.79 15.35 5.48
CA ASN A 33 2.73 16.45 5.67
C ASN A 33 2.00 17.66 6.27
N VAL A 34 0.87 18.00 5.71
CA VAL A 34 0.04 19.12 6.18
C VAL A 34 -0.47 18.88 7.60
N TYR A 35 -0.98 17.68 7.92
CA TYR A 35 -1.33 17.32 9.30
C TYR A 35 -0.18 17.55 10.26
N ARG A 36 1.04 17.14 9.91
CA ARG A 36 2.22 17.31 10.77
C ARG A 36 2.61 18.77 10.94
N VAL A 37 2.61 19.55 9.86
CA VAL A 37 2.95 20.97 9.89
C VAL A 37 1.97 21.71 10.79
N LEU A 38 0.68 21.55 10.56
CA LEU A 38 -0.37 22.23 11.33
C LEU A 38 -0.36 21.78 12.80
N ALA A 39 -0.24 20.47 13.06
CA ALA A 39 -0.16 19.95 14.43
C ALA A 39 1.00 20.59 15.21
N ARG A 40 2.17 20.73 14.59
CA ARG A 40 3.36 21.29 15.23
C ARG A 40 3.29 22.81 15.41
N ILE A 41 2.89 23.53 14.37
CA ILE A 41 2.82 24.99 14.42
C ILE A 41 1.80 25.44 15.46
N PHE A 42 0.61 24.82 15.47
CA PHE A 42 -0.49 25.25 16.37
C PHE A 42 -0.58 24.42 17.66
N GLY A 43 0.30 23.44 17.87
CA GLY A 43 0.30 22.62 19.09
C GLY A 43 -0.93 21.73 19.21
N ILE A 44 -1.53 21.27 18.09
CA ILE A 44 -2.76 20.49 18.11
C ILE A 44 -2.43 19.02 18.42
N ASP A 45 -2.97 18.53 19.53
CA ASP A 45 -2.78 17.15 20.02
C ASP A 45 -3.96 16.22 19.67
N THR A 46 -5.01 16.74 19.06
CA THR A 46 -6.13 15.93 18.58
C THR A 46 -5.63 14.88 17.55
N PRO A 47 -5.92 13.58 17.75
CA PRO A 47 -5.42 12.54 16.85
C PRO A 47 -5.87 12.76 15.41
N ILE A 48 -4.90 12.79 14.49
CA ILE A 48 -5.13 13.09 13.06
C ILE A 48 -5.95 12.02 12.33
N ASP A 49 -6.00 10.79 12.83
CA ASP A 49 -6.74 9.65 12.30
C ASP A 49 -8.14 9.49 12.91
N SER A 50 -8.54 10.39 13.81
CA SER A 50 -9.89 10.47 14.35
C SER A 50 -10.81 11.35 13.48
N ASN A 51 -12.14 11.15 13.59
CA ASN A 51 -13.11 12.03 12.92
C ASN A 51 -13.04 13.48 13.45
N ALA A 52 -12.79 13.65 14.73
CA ALA A 52 -12.58 14.97 15.35
C ALA A 52 -11.33 15.64 14.78
N GLY A 53 -10.22 14.92 14.69
CA GLY A 53 -8.98 15.42 14.10
C GLY A 53 -9.15 15.82 12.64
N LYS A 54 -9.76 14.99 11.82
CA LYS A 54 -10.04 15.34 10.43
C LYS A 54 -10.80 16.65 10.31
N LYS A 55 -11.85 16.86 11.14
CA LYS A 55 -12.64 18.09 11.14
C LYS A 55 -11.83 19.31 11.59
N VAL A 56 -11.04 19.18 12.65
CA VAL A 56 -10.20 20.28 13.17
C VAL A 56 -9.17 20.69 12.13
N PHE A 57 -8.41 19.75 11.59
CA PHE A 57 -7.34 20.07 10.64
C PHE A 57 -7.85 20.54 9.29
N SER A 58 -8.95 19.98 8.77
CA SER A 58 -9.54 20.48 7.52
C SER A 58 -10.12 21.88 7.67
N GLY A 59 -10.74 22.18 8.81
CA GLY A 59 -11.22 23.53 9.14
C GLY A 59 -10.08 24.54 9.18
N LEU A 60 -9.02 24.24 9.94
CA LEU A 60 -7.85 25.09 10.05
C LEU A 60 -7.13 25.27 8.69
N ALA A 61 -6.97 24.21 7.92
CA ALA A 61 -6.35 24.30 6.59
C ALA A 61 -7.18 25.19 5.63
N ALA A 62 -8.51 25.10 5.69
CA ALA A 62 -9.40 25.94 4.88
C ALA A 62 -9.37 27.42 5.30
N GLU A 63 -9.17 27.69 6.58
CA GLU A 63 -9.02 29.04 7.13
C GLU A 63 -7.71 29.71 6.70
N LEU A 64 -6.61 28.92 6.70
CA LEU A 64 -5.28 29.41 6.36
C LEU A 64 -5.02 29.51 4.85
N LEU A 65 -5.86 28.90 4.03
CA LEU A 65 -5.67 28.83 2.59
C LEU A 65 -5.63 30.22 1.93
N ASP A 66 -4.58 30.47 1.15
CA ASP A 66 -4.62 31.62 0.22
C ASP A 66 -5.59 31.31 -0.93
N ARG A 67 -6.77 31.92 -0.84
CA ARG A 67 -7.85 31.70 -1.82
C ARG A 67 -7.56 32.29 -3.19
N ARG A 68 -6.56 33.16 -3.32
CA ARG A 68 -6.15 33.73 -4.61
C ARG A 68 -5.17 32.84 -5.33
N HIS A 69 -4.33 32.11 -4.59
CA HIS A 69 -3.32 31.21 -5.12
C HIS A 69 -3.37 29.86 -4.38
N PRO A 70 -4.49 29.14 -4.43
CA PRO A 70 -4.67 27.91 -3.65
C PRO A 70 -3.72 26.79 -4.08
N ASP A 71 -3.37 26.73 -5.36
CA ASP A 71 -2.40 25.81 -5.91
C ASP A 71 -1.00 26.03 -5.31
N LEU A 72 -0.52 27.26 -5.31
CA LEU A 72 0.80 27.60 -4.75
C LEU A 72 0.84 27.38 -3.25
N TYR A 73 -0.21 27.77 -2.53
CA TYR A 73 -0.29 27.57 -1.09
C TYR A 73 -0.26 26.08 -0.71
N ASN A 74 -1.11 25.27 -1.36
CA ASN A 74 -1.17 23.84 -1.10
C ASN A 74 0.17 23.17 -1.42
N GLN A 75 0.82 23.51 -2.53
CA GLN A 75 2.13 22.99 -2.86
C GLN A 75 3.17 23.40 -1.81
N ALA A 76 3.22 24.67 -1.45
CA ALA A 76 4.19 25.20 -0.49
C ALA A 76 4.09 24.53 0.89
N ILE A 77 2.88 24.33 1.43
CA ILE A 77 2.73 23.68 2.74
C ILE A 77 3.07 22.18 2.69
N MET A 78 2.78 21.48 1.60
CA MET A 78 3.18 20.08 1.43
C MET A 78 4.70 19.95 1.33
N ASP A 79 5.36 20.77 0.51
CA ASP A 79 6.81 20.80 0.35
C ASP A 79 7.51 21.21 1.65
N PHE A 80 6.98 22.19 2.36
CA PHE A 80 7.47 22.57 3.67
C PHE A 80 7.44 21.38 4.64
N GLY A 81 6.36 20.62 4.64
CA GLY A 81 6.25 19.40 5.43
C GLY A 81 7.23 18.31 4.99
N ALA A 82 7.47 18.16 3.70
CA ALA A 82 8.34 17.12 3.16
C ALA A 82 9.84 17.43 3.38
N ILE A 83 10.23 18.70 3.28
CA ILE A 83 11.65 19.12 3.25
C ILE A 83 12.10 19.69 4.59
N GLN A 84 11.32 20.60 5.18
CA GLN A 84 11.68 21.35 6.38
C GLN A 84 11.14 20.71 7.66
N CYS A 85 9.82 20.51 7.75
CA CYS A 85 9.16 19.96 8.92
C CYS A 85 9.03 18.43 8.81
N THR A 86 10.15 17.74 8.67
CA THR A 86 10.21 16.29 8.44
C THR A 86 9.67 15.46 9.62
N PRO A 87 9.25 14.18 9.40
CA PRO A 87 8.67 13.36 10.47
C PRO A 87 9.63 13.11 11.65
N LYS A 88 10.87 12.78 11.32
CA LYS A 88 11.89 12.41 12.31
C LYS A 88 12.91 13.49 12.49
N VAL A 89 13.62 14.05 12.70
CA VAL A 89 14.70 15.06 12.79
C VAL A 89 14.43 16.30 11.90
N PRO A 90 13.38 17.09 12.15
CA PRO A 90 13.20 18.35 11.43
C PRO A 90 14.30 19.36 11.78
N VAL A 91 14.72 20.17 10.80
CA VAL A 91 15.79 21.15 10.99
C VAL A 91 15.18 22.46 11.59
N CYS A 92 14.70 22.38 12.84
CA CYS A 92 14.00 23.49 13.48
C CYS A 92 14.84 24.76 13.65
N LEU A 93 16.15 24.64 13.75
CA LEU A 93 17.07 25.78 13.91
C LEU A 93 16.97 26.78 12.75
N TYR A 94 16.76 26.29 11.54
CA TYR A 94 16.67 27.09 10.31
C TYR A 94 15.21 27.21 9.80
N CYS A 95 14.23 26.83 10.62
CA CYS A 95 12.84 26.91 10.23
C CYS A 95 12.33 28.36 10.26
N PRO A 96 11.79 28.89 9.15
CA PRO A 96 11.25 30.27 9.10
C PRO A 96 10.08 30.47 10.05
N LEU A 97 9.40 29.41 10.49
CA LEU A 97 8.27 29.47 11.41
C LEU A 97 8.64 29.14 12.86
N ARG A 98 9.95 29.06 13.19
CA ARG A 98 10.42 28.62 14.51
C ARG A 98 9.88 29.44 15.67
N GLU A 99 9.77 30.75 15.50
CA GLU A 99 9.35 31.68 16.57
C GLU A 99 7.87 31.54 16.92
N ASN A 100 7.06 31.09 15.95
CA ASN A 100 5.61 30.89 16.13
C ASN A 100 5.24 29.41 16.31
N CYS A 101 6.22 28.50 16.40
CA CYS A 101 5.98 27.07 16.47
C CYS A 101 5.71 26.62 17.92
N VAL A 102 4.45 26.33 18.26
CA VAL A 102 4.05 25.88 19.60
C VAL A 102 4.75 24.57 19.98
N ALA A 103 4.86 23.62 19.07
CA ALA A 103 5.54 22.34 19.35
C ALA A 103 7.02 22.53 19.69
N LEU A 104 7.71 23.47 19.05
CA LEU A 104 9.09 23.77 19.35
C LEU A 104 9.23 24.44 20.72
N ALA A 105 8.40 25.44 20.98
CA ALA A 105 8.41 26.16 22.24
C ALA A 105 8.08 25.26 23.45
N SER A 106 7.21 24.25 23.26
CA SER A 106 6.79 23.31 24.29
C SER A 106 7.58 21.99 24.32
N GLY A 107 8.58 21.79 23.45
CA GLY A 107 9.38 20.57 23.38
C GLY A 107 8.59 19.34 22.89
N GLN A 108 7.54 19.53 22.07
CA GLN A 108 6.65 18.46 21.61
C GLN A 108 6.80 18.08 20.12
N VAL A 109 7.85 18.52 19.48
CA VAL A 109 8.06 18.31 18.04
C VAL A 109 8.02 16.82 17.66
N GLU A 110 8.58 15.94 18.47
CA GLU A 110 8.58 14.49 18.21
C GLU A 110 7.26 13.80 18.55
N LYS A 111 6.44 14.43 19.42
CA LYS A 111 5.14 13.86 19.83
C LYS A 111 4.03 14.20 18.86
N LEU A 112 4.17 15.27 18.08
CA LEU A 112 3.17 15.74 17.14
C LEU A 112 3.51 15.41 15.69
N PRO A 113 2.53 14.98 14.89
CA PRO A 113 1.10 14.84 15.21
C PRO A 113 0.78 13.58 16.02
N VAL A 114 -0.27 13.65 16.84
CA VAL A 114 -0.79 12.48 17.57
C VAL A 114 -1.60 11.58 16.64
N LYS A 115 -1.55 10.26 16.87
CA LYS A 115 -2.43 9.26 16.26
C LYS A 115 -3.16 8.49 17.36
N ALA A 116 -4.46 8.24 17.18
CA ALA A 116 -5.30 7.54 18.15
C ALA A 116 -4.89 6.08 18.40
N GLY A 117 -4.31 5.45 17.38
CA GLY A 117 -3.85 4.07 17.52
C GLY A 117 -2.84 3.65 16.46
N LYS A 118 -2.00 2.69 16.81
CA LYS A 118 -1.24 1.94 15.81
C LYS A 118 -2.21 0.93 15.19
N ALA A 119 -2.39 0.99 13.88
CA ALA A 119 -3.12 -0.06 13.18
C ALA A 119 -2.53 -1.41 13.57
N VAL A 120 -3.38 -2.34 14.04
CA VAL A 120 -2.94 -3.71 14.30
C VAL A 120 -2.55 -4.33 12.97
N VAL A 121 -1.26 -4.52 12.78
CA VAL A 121 -0.73 -5.13 11.56
C VAL A 121 -0.82 -6.64 11.72
N LYS A 122 -1.64 -7.28 10.87
CA LYS A 122 -1.81 -8.74 10.90
C LYS A 122 -0.88 -9.40 9.90
N PRO A 123 -0.10 -10.43 10.29
CA PRO A 123 0.70 -11.22 9.37
C PRO A 123 -0.19 -12.06 8.46
N ARG A 124 0.25 -12.30 7.24
CA ARG A 124 -0.31 -13.27 6.30
C ARG A 124 0.84 -14.04 5.68
N TYR A 125 0.64 -15.33 5.46
CA TYR A 125 1.67 -16.25 4.98
C TYR A 125 1.24 -16.81 3.63
N PHE A 126 1.89 -16.36 2.58
CA PHE A 126 1.58 -16.67 1.20
C PHE A 126 2.58 -17.67 0.63
N ASN A 127 2.08 -18.82 0.18
CA ASN A 127 2.86 -19.81 -0.52
C ASN A 127 2.40 -19.83 -1.99
N TYR A 128 3.13 -19.11 -2.83
CA TYR A 128 2.85 -19.04 -4.25
C TYR A 128 3.45 -20.25 -4.97
N LEU A 129 2.65 -20.90 -5.79
CA LEU A 129 3.07 -22.01 -6.61
C LEU A 129 3.19 -21.51 -8.06
N HIS A 130 4.42 -21.23 -8.50
CA HIS A 130 4.72 -20.88 -9.89
C HIS A 130 4.76 -22.18 -10.70
N ILE A 131 3.57 -22.66 -11.10
CA ILE A 131 3.38 -23.90 -11.82
C ILE A 131 3.45 -23.63 -13.31
N HIS A 132 4.29 -24.38 -14.01
CA HIS A 132 4.38 -24.34 -15.46
C HIS A 132 4.47 -25.75 -16.07
N CYS A 133 4.03 -25.84 -17.32
CA CYS A 133 4.08 -27.02 -18.14
C CYS A 133 4.44 -26.62 -19.58
N ARG A 134 5.56 -27.08 -20.09
CA ARG A 134 5.99 -26.86 -21.50
C ARG A 134 5.94 -25.38 -21.91
N GLY A 135 6.42 -24.48 -21.07
CA GLY A 135 6.46 -23.03 -21.33
C GLY A 135 5.12 -22.29 -21.14
N VAL A 136 4.11 -22.94 -20.57
CA VAL A 136 2.83 -22.33 -20.20
C VAL A 136 2.74 -22.24 -18.68
N ASN A 137 2.41 -21.07 -18.16
CA ASN A 137 2.31 -20.77 -16.72
C ASN A 137 0.86 -20.66 -16.28
N LEU A 138 0.60 -20.90 -15.00
CA LEU A 138 -0.70 -20.70 -14.38
C LEU A 138 -0.78 -19.35 -13.66
N LEU A 139 -1.80 -18.56 -13.97
CA LEU A 139 -2.13 -17.33 -13.25
C LEU A 139 -3.58 -17.37 -12.72
N ALA A 140 -3.79 -16.78 -11.56
CA ALA A 140 -5.10 -16.50 -11.00
C ALA A 140 -5.36 -15.00 -10.99
N ARG A 141 -6.61 -14.56 -11.21
CA ARG A 141 -7.02 -13.19 -10.94
C ARG A 141 -7.58 -13.10 -9.52
N ARG A 142 -7.13 -12.12 -8.75
CA ARG A 142 -7.66 -11.86 -7.40
C ARG A 142 -9.02 -11.17 -7.50
N GLU A 143 -10.08 -11.94 -7.42
CA GLU A 143 -11.45 -11.42 -7.55
C GLU A 143 -12.04 -10.97 -6.21
N ALA A 144 -11.59 -11.55 -5.11
CA ALA A 144 -12.06 -11.24 -3.78
C ALA A 144 -11.78 -9.77 -3.41
N LYS A 145 -12.68 -9.18 -2.61
CA LYS A 145 -12.50 -7.83 -2.03
C LYS A 145 -11.43 -7.85 -0.94
N ASP A 146 -10.18 -7.95 -1.36
CA ASP A 146 -8.98 -8.07 -0.52
C ASP A 146 -7.85 -7.23 -1.13
N ILE A 147 -6.65 -7.26 -0.51
CA ILE A 147 -5.45 -6.62 -1.06
C ILE A 147 -5.22 -7.08 -2.51
N TRP A 148 -4.75 -6.16 -3.34
CA TRP A 148 -4.40 -6.41 -4.74
C TRP A 148 -5.57 -6.95 -5.60
N GLN A 149 -6.79 -6.59 -5.26
CA GLN A 149 -7.98 -6.96 -6.04
C GLN A 149 -7.81 -6.58 -7.52
N ASN A 150 -8.22 -7.46 -8.41
CA ASN A 150 -8.09 -7.40 -9.87
C ASN A 150 -6.66 -7.55 -10.43
N LEU A 151 -5.63 -7.67 -9.61
CA LEU A 151 -4.31 -8.06 -10.07
C LEU A 151 -4.23 -9.58 -10.26
N TYR A 152 -3.25 -9.98 -11.06
CA TYR A 152 -2.94 -11.40 -11.30
C TYR A 152 -1.86 -11.89 -10.34
N GLU A 153 -1.90 -13.18 -10.03
CA GLU A 153 -0.94 -13.84 -9.16
C GLU A 153 -0.77 -15.31 -9.57
N TYR A 154 0.31 -15.94 -9.15
CA TYR A 154 0.43 -17.38 -9.24
C TYR A 154 -0.58 -18.08 -8.30
N PRO A 155 -0.96 -19.37 -8.56
CA PRO A 155 -1.74 -20.14 -7.59
C PRO A 155 -1.21 -19.96 -6.18
N LEU A 156 -2.11 -19.62 -5.25
CA LEU A 156 -1.75 -19.25 -3.88
C LEU A 156 -2.36 -20.23 -2.87
N ILE A 157 -1.54 -20.72 -1.96
CA ILE A 157 -1.99 -21.40 -0.74
C ILE A 157 -1.63 -20.48 0.44
N GLU A 158 -2.63 -19.87 1.04
CA GLU A 158 -2.43 -19.08 2.26
C GLU A 158 -2.52 -19.98 3.49
N THR A 159 -1.55 -19.83 4.41
CA THR A 159 -1.48 -20.60 5.66
C THR A 159 -1.60 -19.70 6.88
N GLY A 160 -1.93 -20.28 8.04
CA GLY A 160 -2.04 -19.53 9.29
C GLY A 160 -0.69 -19.12 9.90
N GLN A 161 0.38 -19.72 9.44
CA GLN A 161 1.76 -19.50 9.91
C GLN A 161 2.75 -19.77 8.78
N GLU A 162 4.01 -19.45 9.02
CA GLU A 162 5.09 -19.80 8.11
C GLU A 162 5.15 -21.32 7.96
N THR A 163 5.18 -21.81 6.73
CA THR A 163 5.01 -23.22 6.41
C THR A 163 6.12 -23.69 5.45
N GLU A 164 6.83 -24.74 5.83
CA GLU A 164 7.83 -25.37 4.97
C GLU A 164 7.17 -26.21 3.88
N LEU A 165 7.93 -26.48 2.80
CA LEU A 165 7.42 -27.18 1.60
C LEU A 165 6.83 -28.54 1.93
N GLU A 166 7.52 -29.32 2.76
CA GLU A 166 7.10 -30.69 3.12
C GLU A 166 5.73 -30.70 3.81
N VAL A 167 5.45 -29.68 4.64
CA VAL A 167 4.15 -29.52 5.29
C VAL A 167 3.11 -28.99 4.30
N LEU A 168 3.52 -28.05 3.45
CA LEU A 168 2.64 -27.48 2.41
C LEU A 168 2.13 -28.57 1.46
N GLN A 169 3.01 -29.49 1.05
CA GLN A 169 2.70 -30.63 0.17
C GLN A 169 1.67 -31.58 0.75
N GLN A 170 1.49 -31.60 2.09
CA GLN A 170 0.49 -32.42 2.77
C GLN A 170 -0.86 -31.72 2.92
N THR A 171 -0.96 -30.44 2.55
CA THR A 171 -2.22 -29.71 2.66
C THR A 171 -3.24 -30.18 1.62
N PRO A 172 -4.54 -30.24 1.97
CA PRO A 172 -5.57 -30.64 1.00
C PRO A 172 -5.55 -29.82 -0.28
N ALA A 173 -5.28 -28.50 -0.16
CA ALA A 173 -5.19 -27.60 -1.31
C ALA A 173 -4.04 -27.95 -2.26
N TYR A 174 -2.87 -28.31 -1.74
CA TYR A 174 -1.74 -28.75 -2.57
C TYR A 174 -2.03 -30.11 -3.21
N LEU A 175 -2.52 -31.07 -2.44
CA LEU A 175 -2.84 -32.42 -2.93
C LEU A 175 -3.91 -32.38 -4.02
N GLU A 176 -5.00 -31.61 -3.83
CA GLU A 176 -6.03 -31.40 -4.85
C GLU A 176 -5.43 -30.83 -6.14
N LEU A 177 -4.56 -29.82 -5.99
CA LEU A 177 -3.98 -29.15 -7.15
C LEU A 177 -3.03 -30.06 -7.93
N MET A 178 -2.23 -30.88 -7.25
CA MET A 178 -1.23 -31.77 -7.86
C MET A 178 -1.76 -33.14 -8.26
N GLN A 179 -2.99 -33.46 -7.89
CA GLN A 179 -3.62 -34.73 -8.27
C GLN A 179 -3.69 -34.85 -9.81
N GLU A 180 -3.20 -35.95 -10.36
CA GLU A 180 -3.16 -36.23 -11.80
C GLU A 180 -2.22 -35.31 -12.62
N ALA A 181 -1.35 -34.53 -11.99
CA ALA A 181 -0.39 -33.65 -12.69
C ALA A 181 0.76 -34.44 -13.37
N GLY A 182 0.87 -35.75 -13.14
CA GLY A 182 1.96 -36.56 -13.61
C GLY A 182 3.24 -36.39 -12.80
N GLU A 183 4.38 -36.34 -13.44
CA GLU A 183 5.63 -36.04 -12.78
C GLU A 183 5.66 -34.59 -12.32
N ILE A 184 6.07 -34.36 -11.06
CA ILE A 184 6.14 -33.06 -10.43
C ILE A 184 7.58 -32.79 -10.00
N GLN A 185 8.17 -31.72 -10.51
CA GLN A 185 9.53 -31.36 -10.18
C GLN A 185 9.55 -29.95 -9.54
N ILE A 186 10.06 -29.84 -8.32
CA ILE A 186 10.34 -28.55 -7.69
C ILE A 186 11.70 -28.06 -8.18
N LEU A 187 11.71 -27.03 -8.99
CA LEU A 187 12.92 -26.49 -9.59
C LEU A 187 13.67 -25.56 -8.64
N ARG A 188 12.95 -24.61 -8.06
CA ARG A 188 13.51 -23.61 -7.16
C ARG A 188 12.52 -23.20 -6.10
N SER A 189 13.04 -22.69 -4.98
CA SER A 189 12.24 -22.05 -3.94
C SER A 189 12.86 -20.71 -3.53
N PHE A 190 12.01 -19.72 -3.27
CA PHE A 190 12.44 -18.38 -2.88
C PHE A 190 11.67 -17.90 -1.65
N ILE A 191 12.38 -17.45 -0.64
CA ILE A 191 11.80 -16.73 0.49
C ILE A 191 11.96 -15.24 0.19
N MET A 192 10.86 -14.53 0.11
CA MET A 192 10.88 -13.09 -0.16
C MET A 192 11.07 -12.30 1.14
N PRO A 193 11.74 -11.13 1.07
CA PRO A 193 11.71 -10.20 2.18
C PRO A 193 10.26 -9.85 2.56
N LYS A 194 10.00 -9.65 3.85
CA LYS A 194 8.67 -9.26 4.34
C LYS A 194 8.13 -8.04 3.59
N HIS A 195 6.95 -8.17 3.02
CA HIS A 195 6.29 -7.08 2.29
C HIS A 195 5.29 -6.38 3.21
N VAL A 196 5.60 -5.11 3.55
CA VAL A 196 4.84 -4.35 4.55
C VAL A 196 3.80 -3.48 3.85
N LEU A 197 2.54 -3.68 4.21
CA LEU A 197 1.39 -2.86 3.82
C LEU A 197 0.87 -2.10 5.06
N SER A 198 -0.03 -1.14 4.85
CA SER A 198 -0.58 -0.30 5.95
C SER A 198 -1.19 -1.12 7.10
N HIS A 199 -1.86 -2.25 6.80
CA HIS A 199 -2.58 -3.07 7.80
C HIS A 199 -2.19 -4.56 7.74
N ARG A 200 -1.19 -4.93 6.94
CA ARG A 200 -0.75 -6.32 6.75
C ARG A 200 0.76 -6.39 6.61
N ILE A 201 1.35 -7.48 7.08
CA ILE A 201 2.70 -7.89 6.69
C ILE A 201 2.54 -9.21 5.95
N ILE A 202 3.06 -9.28 4.74
CA ILE A 202 3.04 -10.48 3.93
C ILE A 202 4.40 -11.16 4.04
N TYR A 203 4.40 -12.41 4.47
CA TYR A 203 5.52 -13.33 4.40
C TYR A 203 5.25 -14.25 3.21
N ALA A 204 6.05 -14.14 2.16
CA ALA A 204 5.82 -14.87 0.92
C ALA A 204 6.95 -15.83 0.60
N ARG A 205 6.56 -17.04 0.21
CA ARG A 205 7.43 -18.03 -0.40
C ARG A 205 6.92 -18.32 -1.81
N PHE A 206 7.84 -18.52 -2.73
CA PHE A 206 7.54 -18.92 -4.10
C PHE A 206 8.20 -20.27 -4.37
N TYR A 207 7.45 -21.17 -4.95
CA TYR A 207 7.92 -22.46 -5.38
C TYR A 207 7.72 -22.55 -6.89
N GLU A 208 8.81 -22.69 -7.64
CA GLU A 208 8.78 -22.92 -9.07
C GLU A 208 8.66 -24.41 -9.30
N ILE A 209 7.59 -24.80 -9.99
CA ILE A 209 7.15 -26.19 -10.10
C ILE A 209 6.90 -26.51 -11.57
N GLU A 210 7.64 -27.44 -12.12
CA GLU A 210 7.34 -28.03 -13.42
C GLU A 210 6.45 -29.25 -13.24
N VAL A 211 5.41 -29.34 -14.07
CA VAL A 211 4.52 -30.51 -14.11
C VAL A 211 4.45 -31.11 -15.49
N GLU A 212 4.25 -32.42 -15.57
CA GLU A 212 4.13 -33.13 -16.87
C GLU A 212 2.88 -32.68 -17.64
N ARG A 213 1.78 -32.41 -16.92
CA ARG A 213 0.51 -31.93 -17.44
C ARG A 213 -0.27 -31.16 -16.40
N PHE A 214 -1.16 -30.24 -16.85
CA PHE A 214 -2.07 -29.59 -15.94
C PHE A 214 -3.19 -30.54 -15.49
N SER A 215 -3.37 -30.62 -14.18
CA SER A 215 -4.44 -31.40 -13.55
C SER A 215 -5.84 -30.83 -13.83
N PRO A 216 -6.92 -31.58 -13.60
CA PRO A 216 -8.28 -31.02 -13.68
C PRO A 216 -8.50 -29.81 -12.75
N ALA A 217 -7.93 -29.82 -11.54
CA ALA A 217 -8.02 -28.71 -10.59
C ALA A 217 -7.27 -27.45 -11.08
N MET A 218 -6.28 -27.60 -11.93
CA MET A 218 -5.53 -26.50 -12.52
C MET A 218 -6.27 -25.78 -13.66
N GLN A 219 -7.32 -26.37 -14.23
CA GLN A 219 -8.11 -25.76 -15.32
C GLN A 219 -8.86 -24.49 -14.91
N ARG A 220 -9.01 -24.25 -13.61
CA ARG A 220 -9.58 -23.02 -13.08
C ARG A 220 -8.68 -21.79 -13.20
N PHE A 221 -7.40 -21.99 -13.49
CA PHE A 221 -6.42 -20.92 -13.68
C PHE A 221 -6.25 -20.54 -15.15
N LEU A 222 -5.82 -19.30 -15.38
CA LEU A 222 -5.42 -18.88 -16.71
C LEU A 222 -4.12 -19.59 -17.10
N GLN A 223 -4.11 -20.15 -18.28
CA GLN A 223 -2.92 -20.76 -18.87
C GLN A 223 -2.28 -19.71 -19.79
N VAL A 224 -1.10 -19.24 -19.39
CA VAL A 224 -0.43 -18.10 -20.03
C VAL A 224 0.95 -18.52 -20.52
N PRO A 225 1.25 -18.36 -21.82
CA PRO A 225 2.61 -18.57 -22.34
C PRO A 225 3.63 -17.67 -21.61
N GLU A 226 4.85 -18.14 -21.46
CA GLU A 226 5.93 -17.43 -20.77
C GLU A 226 6.15 -16.02 -21.34
N GLU A 227 6.12 -15.87 -22.67
CA GLU A 227 6.30 -14.60 -23.38
C GLU A 227 5.17 -13.60 -23.15
N GLU A 228 4.02 -14.04 -22.66
CA GLU A 228 2.86 -13.17 -22.40
C GLU A 228 2.70 -12.76 -20.92
N LEU A 229 3.50 -13.31 -20.03
CA LEU A 229 3.38 -13.03 -18.58
C LEU A 229 3.47 -11.56 -18.23
N GLU A 230 4.23 -10.76 -18.98
CA GLU A 230 4.39 -9.31 -18.73
C GLU A 230 3.13 -8.51 -19.06
N GLN A 231 2.20 -9.05 -19.82
CA GLN A 231 0.93 -8.39 -20.15
C GLN A 231 -0.05 -8.38 -18.96
N TYR A 232 0.22 -9.19 -17.95
CA TYR A 232 -0.65 -9.34 -16.79
C TYR A 232 -0.17 -8.47 -15.63
N ALA A 233 -1.03 -7.56 -15.20
CA ALA A 233 -0.75 -6.67 -14.07
C ALA A 233 -0.67 -7.47 -12.76
N VAL A 234 0.48 -7.41 -12.09
CA VAL A 234 0.76 -8.14 -10.85
C VAL A 234 1.08 -7.19 -9.69
N SER A 235 1.06 -7.69 -8.46
CA SER A 235 1.53 -6.93 -7.30
C SER A 235 3.06 -6.71 -7.36
N ARG A 236 3.53 -5.65 -6.69
CA ARG A 236 4.99 -5.40 -6.57
C ARG A 236 5.75 -6.60 -5.99
N LEU A 237 5.11 -7.37 -5.11
CA LEU A 237 5.71 -8.58 -4.54
C LEU A 237 6.04 -9.61 -5.63
N ILE A 238 5.10 -9.86 -6.55
CA ILE A 238 5.31 -10.81 -7.67
C ILE A 238 6.28 -10.22 -8.71
N ALA A 239 6.20 -8.91 -8.97
CA ALA A 239 7.18 -8.26 -9.84
C ALA A 239 8.61 -8.46 -9.33
N LEU A 240 8.85 -8.26 -8.02
CA LEU A 240 10.15 -8.50 -7.40
C LEU A 240 10.60 -9.98 -7.43
N TYR A 241 9.66 -10.91 -7.43
CA TYR A 241 9.99 -12.32 -7.62
C TYR A 241 10.44 -12.61 -9.07
N ARG A 242 9.76 -12.03 -10.08
CA ARG A 242 10.11 -12.18 -11.49
C ARG A 242 11.47 -11.58 -11.86
N GLU A 243 12.00 -10.65 -11.08
CA GLU A 243 13.33 -10.05 -11.25
C GLU A 243 14.48 -10.99 -10.77
N LYS A 244 14.19 -12.17 -10.18
CA LYS A 244 15.16 -13.13 -9.62
C LYS A 244 15.42 -14.31 -10.55
#